data_a275aa1f0d8962b626d7b8bab4730f1e
#
_entry.id   a275aa1f0d8962b626d7b8bab4730f1e
#
_cell.length_a   1.000
_cell.length_b   1.000
_cell.length_c   1.000
_cell.angle_alpha   90.00
_cell.angle_beta   90.00
_cell.angle_gamma   90.00
#
_symmetry.space_group_name_H-M   'P 1'
#
loop_
_entity.id
_entity.type
_entity.pdbx_description
1 polymer ?
#
loop_
_entity_poly.entity_id
_entity_poly.type
_entity_poly.pdbx_seq_one_letter_code
_entity_poly.pdbx_strand_id
1 'polypeptide(L)'
;MNVKWLILGKKFAALCILPLAAVSGCVSLNAPDRACNSQGAENMQVRIAELEILPEWLDAYLEAAGAVGAESVAKEPGVVCIFPMQKKESPTSIRIVEIYRSEAAYKSHLATPHFRKYKDGTPHMIKSLKLVPMRPLDENGMKTIFRKKR
;
A
#
# COMPACT_ATOMS: atom_id res chain seq x y z
N MET A 1 -18.58 -15.71 9.60
CA MET A 1 -17.21 -16.06 9.19
C MET A 1 -16.32 -14.87 9.48
N ASN A 2 -15.36 -15.02 10.43
CA ASN A 2 -14.50 -13.92 10.84
C ASN A 2 -13.41 -13.67 9.78
N VAL A 3 -13.48 -12.54 9.09
CA VAL A 3 -12.39 -12.08 8.23
C VAL A 3 -11.28 -11.55 9.15
N LYS A 4 -10.32 -12.42 9.49
CA LYS A 4 -9.16 -12.02 10.29
C LYS A 4 -8.23 -11.16 9.44
N TRP A 5 -8.14 -9.89 9.79
CA TRP A 5 -7.06 -9.01 9.36
C TRP A 5 -5.76 -9.48 10.01
N LEU A 6 -5.03 -10.36 9.32
CA LEU A 6 -3.77 -10.89 9.85
C LEU A 6 -2.69 -9.81 9.78
N ILE A 7 -2.42 -9.19 10.93
CA ILE A 7 -1.21 -8.39 11.13
C ILE A 7 -0.10 -9.39 11.46
N LEU A 8 0.71 -9.75 10.47
CA LEU A 8 1.87 -10.60 10.67
C LEU A 8 3.05 -9.75 11.16
N GLY A 9 3.10 -9.50 12.44
CA GLY A 9 4.27 -8.94 13.12
C GLY A 9 5.31 -10.02 13.38
N LYS A 10 6.33 -10.13 12.54
CA LYS A 10 7.52 -10.95 12.87
C LYS A 10 8.49 -10.09 13.69
N LYS A 11 8.63 -10.47 14.97
CA LYS A 11 9.73 -10.02 15.83
C LYS A 11 11.00 -10.75 15.41
N PHE A 12 12.00 -10.04 14.91
CA PHE A 12 13.36 -10.55 14.82
C PHE A 12 14.20 -9.91 15.93
N ALA A 13 14.66 -10.77 16.84
CA ALA A 13 15.70 -10.44 17.79
C ALA A 13 17.06 -10.56 17.07
N ALA A 14 17.80 -9.47 17.00
CA ALA A 14 19.16 -9.47 16.47
C ALA A 14 20.15 -9.73 17.61
N LEU A 15 20.86 -10.83 17.53
CA LEU A 15 22.01 -11.13 18.38
C LEU A 15 23.28 -10.65 17.66
N CYS A 16 23.94 -9.63 18.22
CA CYS A 16 25.23 -9.16 17.76
C CYS A 16 26.34 -10.13 18.17
N ILE A 17 27.14 -10.59 17.21
CA ILE A 17 28.48 -11.12 17.46
C ILE A 17 29.41 -10.52 16.41
N LEU A 18 30.35 -9.70 16.89
CA LEU A 18 31.53 -9.25 16.13
C LEU A 18 32.62 -10.34 16.13
N PRO A 19 33.40 -10.44 15.06
CA PRO A 19 34.84 -10.48 15.27
C PRO A 19 35.62 -9.49 14.41
N LEU A 20 36.63 -8.99 15.02
CA LEU A 20 37.75 -8.18 14.54
C LEU A 20 38.69 -9.03 13.68
N ALA A 21 39.07 -8.58 12.48
CA ALA A 21 40.46 -8.75 11.97
C ALA A 21 40.63 -8.23 10.54
N ALA A 22 41.60 -7.40 10.43
CA ALA A 22 42.78 -7.38 9.54
C ALA A 22 42.63 -6.70 8.17
N VAL A 23 43.38 -5.61 8.10
CA VAL A 23 43.78 -4.77 6.98
C VAL A 23 44.52 -5.58 5.91
N SER A 24 44.12 -5.41 4.65
CA SER A 24 45.07 -5.48 3.54
C SER A 24 44.55 -4.63 2.37
N GLY A 25 45.32 -3.61 2.01
CA GLY A 25 45.01 -2.68 0.96
C GLY A 25 45.13 -3.31 -0.43
N CYS A 26 44.17 -2.98 -1.30
CA CYS A 26 44.38 -2.95 -2.72
C CYS A 26 43.62 -1.72 -3.26
N VAL A 27 44.44 -0.75 -3.69
CA VAL A 27 43.98 0.39 -4.49
C VAL A 27 43.54 -0.15 -5.84
N SER A 28 42.30 -0.02 -6.18
CA SER A 28 41.83 -0.23 -7.55
C SER A 28 41.07 1.00 -8.02
N LEU A 29 41.47 1.47 -9.18
CA LEU A 29 41.15 2.74 -9.83
C LEU A 29 39.69 2.77 -10.32
N ASN A 30 39.01 3.80 -9.92
CA ASN A 30 37.91 4.56 -10.53
C ASN A 30 37.18 3.95 -11.76
N ALA A 31 35.98 3.48 -11.50
CA ALA A 31 34.83 3.71 -12.36
C ALA A 31 33.87 4.65 -11.62
N PRO A 32 33.28 5.69 -12.25
CA PRO A 32 32.27 6.48 -11.57
C PRO A 32 31.04 5.61 -11.38
N ASP A 33 30.86 5.11 -10.17
CA ASP A 33 29.60 4.54 -9.73
C ASP A 33 28.53 5.62 -9.95
N ARG A 34 27.76 5.48 -11.02
CA ARG A 34 26.44 6.02 -11.08
C ARG A 34 25.63 5.26 -10.04
N ALA A 35 25.82 5.61 -8.79
CA ALA A 35 24.86 5.35 -7.76
C ALA A 35 23.58 6.08 -8.17
N CYS A 36 22.76 5.38 -8.93
CA CYS A 36 21.39 5.75 -9.16
C CYS A 36 20.80 5.91 -7.75
N ASN A 37 20.45 7.15 -7.41
CA ASN A 37 19.85 7.47 -6.11
C ASN A 37 18.46 6.83 -6.05
N SER A 38 18.41 5.54 -5.77
CA SER A 38 17.21 4.71 -5.67
C SER A 38 16.53 4.83 -4.29
N GLN A 39 17.06 5.69 -3.41
CA GLN A 39 16.55 5.80 -2.03
C GLN A 39 15.14 6.38 -1.89
N GLY A 40 14.54 6.92 -2.96
CA GLY A 40 13.15 7.41 -2.93
C GLY A 40 12.12 6.37 -3.37
N ALA A 41 12.56 5.31 -4.05
CA ALA A 41 11.74 4.34 -4.75
C ALA A 41 11.52 3.04 -3.96
N GLU A 42 12.48 2.62 -3.13
CA GLU A 42 12.47 1.33 -2.44
C GLU A 42 11.43 1.21 -1.31
N ASN A 43 10.72 2.30 -0.97
CA ASN A 43 9.81 2.33 0.17
C ASN A 43 8.32 2.49 -0.18
N MET A 44 7.98 2.64 -1.46
CA MET A 44 6.57 2.79 -1.86
C MET A 44 5.80 1.50 -1.62
N GLN A 45 4.68 1.60 -0.92
CA GLN A 45 3.76 0.47 -0.72
C GLN A 45 2.66 0.53 -1.78
N VAL A 46 2.64 -0.48 -2.64
CA VAL A 46 1.62 -0.64 -3.68
C VAL A 46 0.91 -1.97 -3.49
N ARG A 47 -0.42 -1.95 -3.57
CA ARG A 47 -1.21 -3.17 -3.51
C ARG A 47 -2.56 -3.01 -4.19
N ILE A 48 -3.17 -4.13 -4.48
CA ILE A 48 -4.55 -4.22 -4.94
C ILE A 48 -5.35 -4.97 -3.88
N ALA A 49 -6.42 -4.35 -3.39
CA ALA A 49 -7.44 -5.06 -2.63
C ALA A 49 -8.46 -5.64 -3.60
N GLU A 50 -8.65 -6.94 -3.55
CA GLU A 50 -9.67 -7.69 -4.31
C GLU A 50 -10.78 -8.08 -3.36
N LEU A 51 -11.99 -7.57 -3.62
CA LEU A 51 -13.13 -7.81 -2.76
C LEU A 51 -14.30 -8.41 -3.55
N GLU A 52 -15.04 -9.27 -2.88
CA GLU A 52 -16.38 -9.67 -3.27
C GLU A 52 -17.35 -9.20 -2.19
N ILE A 53 -18.35 -8.43 -2.61
CA ILE A 53 -19.33 -7.82 -1.72
C ILE A 53 -20.62 -8.65 -1.74
N LEU A 54 -21.27 -8.77 -0.60
CA LEU A 54 -22.60 -9.37 -0.53
C LEU A 54 -23.60 -8.48 -1.29
N PRO A 55 -24.40 -9.03 -2.20
CA PRO A 55 -25.28 -8.23 -3.07
C PRO A 55 -26.19 -7.26 -2.33
N GLU A 56 -26.72 -7.67 -1.18
CA GLU A 56 -27.59 -6.87 -0.32
C GLU A 56 -26.94 -5.65 0.31
N TRP A 57 -25.59 -5.61 0.33
CA TRP A 57 -24.81 -4.52 0.90
C TRP A 57 -24.05 -3.71 -0.14
N LEU A 58 -24.27 -3.97 -1.44
CA LEU A 58 -23.45 -3.39 -2.50
C LEU A 58 -23.44 -1.86 -2.46
N ASP A 59 -24.60 -1.23 -2.43
CA ASP A 59 -24.72 0.24 -2.48
C ASP A 59 -24.08 0.89 -1.26
N ALA A 60 -24.34 0.36 -0.07
CA ALA A 60 -23.76 0.86 1.18
C ALA A 60 -22.24 0.71 1.19
N TYR A 61 -21.72 -0.40 0.62
CA TYR A 61 -20.28 -0.61 0.50
C TYR A 61 -19.64 0.37 -0.48
N LEU A 62 -20.26 0.60 -1.65
CA LEU A 62 -19.75 1.54 -2.66
C LEU A 62 -19.63 2.95 -2.08
N GLU A 63 -20.63 3.39 -1.33
CA GLU A 63 -20.62 4.69 -0.63
C GLU A 63 -19.47 4.75 0.38
N ALA A 64 -19.35 3.75 1.26
CA ALA A 64 -18.30 3.71 2.27
C ALA A 64 -16.90 3.67 1.68
N ALA A 65 -16.67 2.86 0.63
CA ALA A 65 -15.39 2.74 -0.05
C ALA A 65 -15.01 4.02 -0.80
N GLY A 66 -15.99 4.66 -1.46
CA GLY A 66 -15.79 5.95 -2.12
C GLY A 66 -15.43 7.07 -1.13
N ALA A 67 -16.16 7.14 -0.02
CA ALA A 67 -15.93 8.14 1.01
C ALA A 67 -14.55 8.01 1.65
N VAL A 68 -14.15 6.81 2.09
CA VAL A 68 -12.83 6.59 2.71
C VAL A 68 -11.70 6.86 1.72
N GLY A 69 -11.83 6.45 0.46
CA GLY A 69 -10.82 6.71 -0.57
C GLY A 69 -10.62 8.21 -0.79
N ALA A 70 -11.70 8.96 -0.98
CA ALA A 70 -11.65 10.40 -1.18
C ALA A 70 -11.06 11.14 0.03
N GLU A 71 -11.48 10.77 1.24
CA GLU A 71 -11.01 11.39 2.47
C GLU A 71 -9.52 11.13 2.70
N SER A 72 -9.06 9.90 2.49
CA SER A 72 -7.66 9.52 2.63
C SER A 72 -6.76 10.27 1.67
N VAL A 73 -7.13 10.33 0.38
CA VAL A 73 -6.34 11.06 -0.63
C VAL A 73 -6.30 12.56 -0.32
N ALA A 74 -7.40 13.13 0.19
CA ALA A 74 -7.48 14.56 0.49
C ALA A 74 -6.71 14.96 1.76
N LYS A 75 -6.71 14.11 2.80
CA LYS A 75 -6.21 14.48 4.14
C LYS A 75 -4.85 13.89 4.49
N GLU A 76 -4.44 12.81 3.84
CA GLU A 76 -3.24 12.07 4.21
C GLU A 76 -2.09 12.32 3.20
N PRO A 77 -1.05 13.09 3.57
CA PRO A 77 0.06 13.39 2.66
C PRO A 77 0.83 12.15 2.18
N GLY A 78 0.76 11.07 2.95
CA GLY A 78 1.40 9.81 2.63
C GLY A 78 0.59 8.90 1.71
N VAL A 79 -0.70 9.17 1.52
CA VAL A 79 -1.58 8.45 0.59
C VAL A 79 -1.46 9.05 -0.80
N VAL A 80 -0.89 8.29 -1.73
CA VAL A 80 -0.74 8.72 -3.13
C VAL A 80 -2.00 8.41 -3.92
N CYS A 81 -2.60 7.24 -3.67
CA CYS A 81 -3.79 6.77 -4.36
C CYS A 81 -4.57 5.79 -3.48
N ILE A 82 -5.85 5.99 -3.37
CA ILE A 82 -6.84 4.97 -3.00
C ILE A 82 -7.96 5.11 -4.01
N PHE A 83 -8.06 4.14 -4.93
CA PHE A 83 -8.97 4.21 -6.07
C PHE A 83 -9.83 2.95 -6.15
N PRO A 84 -11.03 2.98 -5.54
CA PRO A 84 -12.01 1.91 -5.65
C PRO A 84 -12.58 1.84 -7.06
N MET A 85 -12.69 0.62 -7.60
CA MET A 85 -13.26 0.35 -8.92
C MET A 85 -14.20 -0.84 -8.84
N GLN A 86 -15.31 -0.76 -9.53
CA GLN A 86 -16.28 -1.82 -9.67
C GLN A 86 -16.13 -2.50 -11.03
N LYS A 87 -16.17 -3.83 -11.08
CA LYS A 87 -16.18 -4.55 -12.36
C LYS A 87 -17.54 -4.35 -13.03
N LYS A 88 -17.53 -3.92 -14.30
CA LYS A 88 -18.77 -3.67 -15.07
C LYS A 88 -19.64 -4.93 -15.23
N GLU A 89 -19.01 -6.08 -15.46
CA GLU A 89 -19.69 -7.35 -15.73
C GLU A 89 -19.99 -8.16 -14.45
N SER A 90 -19.48 -7.73 -13.30
CA SER A 90 -19.67 -8.37 -12.00
C SER A 90 -19.68 -7.29 -10.93
N PRO A 91 -20.81 -6.61 -10.72
CA PRO A 91 -20.90 -5.42 -9.86
C PRO A 91 -20.51 -5.66 -8.39
N THR A 92 -20.62 -6.88 -7.89
CA THR A 92 -20.17 -7.25 -6.53
C THR A 92 -18.66 -7.38 -6.40
N SER A 93 -17.95 -7.46 -7.54
CA SER A 93 -16.48 -7.56 -7.57
C SER A 93 -15.85 -6.17 -7.55
N ILE A 94 -15.18 -5.83 -6.46
CA ILE A 94 -14.49 -4.55 -6.27
C ILE A 94 -12.98 -4.74 -6.30
N ARG A 95 -12.28 -3.78 -6.91
CA ARG A 95 -10.82 -3.69 -6.89
C ARG A 95 -10.42 -2.31 -6.41
N ILE A 96 -9.53 -2.25 -5.43
CA ILE A 96 -9.02 -0.97 -4.93
C ILE A 96 -7.52 -0.93 -5.20
N VAL A 97 -7.07 0.04 -5.98
CA VAL A 97 -5.64 0.33 -6.13
C VAL A 97 -5.25 1.21 -4.96
N GLU A 98 -4.24 0.76 -4.20
CA GLU A 98 -3.73 1.48 -3.05
C GLU A 98 -2.23 1.74 -3.23
N ILE A 99 -1.84 3.01 -3.10
CA ILE A 99 -0.45 3.45 -3.23
C ILE A 99 -0.13 4.40 -2.09
N TYR A 100 0.88 4.05 -1.31
CA TYR A 100 1.39 4.85 -0.20
C TYR A 100 2.85 5.22 -0.45
N ARG A 101 3.28 6.40 -0.01
CA ARG A 101 4.66 6.88 -0.18
C ARG A 101 5.68 5.99 0.52
N SER A 102 5.28 5.28 1.57
CA SER A 102 6.14 4.40 2.36
C SER A 102 5.31 3.46 3.23
N GLU A 103 5.97 2.47 3.82
CA GLU A 103 5.36 1.61 4.84
C GLU A 103 4.90 2.43 6.07
N ALA A 104 5.64 3.47 6.45
CA ALA A 104 5.25 4.36 7.55
C ALA A 104 3.96 5.10 7.22
N ALA A 105 3.80 5.60 5.99
CA ALA A 105 2.56 6.23 5.52
C ALA A 105 1.37 5.25 5.55
N TYR A 106 1.59 4.02 5.13
CA TYR A 106 0.58 2.97 5.24
C TYR A 106 0.17 2.71 6.69
N LYS A 107 1.14 2.58 7.61
CA LYS A 107 0.85 2.40 9.04
C LYS A 107 0.09 3.58 9.63
N SER A 108 0.43 4.81 9.23
CA SER A 108 -0.29 6.02 9.62
C SER A 108 -1.75 5.98 9.14
N HIS A 109 -1.97 5.62 7.86
CA HIS A 109 -3.31 5.46 7.29
C HIS A 109 -4.19 4.51 8.12
N LEU A 110 -3.66 3.35 8.52
CA LEU A 110 -4.40 2.38 9.34
C LEU A 110 -4.84 2.92 10.71
N ALA A 111 -4.19 3.97 11.19
CA ALA A 111 -4.50 4.60 12.49
C ALA A 111 -5.50 5.74 12.38
N THR A 112 -5.84 6.19 11.15
CA THR A 112 -6.75 7.34 10.96
C THR A 112 -8.18 7.02 11.36
N PRO A 113 -8.93 8.02 11.87
CA PRO A 113 -10.33 7.81 12.28
C PRO A 113 -11.23 7.36 11.11
N HIS A 114 -11.06 7.94 9.91
CA HIS A 114 -11.87 7.62 8.75
C HIS A 114 -11.61 6.19 8.25
N PHE A 115 -10.35 5.73 8.24
CA PHE A 115 -10.05 4.35 7.90
C PHE A 115 -10.61 3.37 8.94
N ARG A 116 -10.47 3.68 10.23
CA ARG A 116 -11.05 2.84 11.30
C ARG A 116 -12.55 2.73 11.16
N LYS A 117 -13.25 3.86 10.96
CA LYS A 117 -14.69 3.87 10.71
C LYS A 117 -15.08 2.94 9.55
N TYR A 118 -14.36 3.03 8.42
CA TYR A 118 -14.58 2.14 7.28
C TYR A 118 -14.31 0.68 7.65
N LYS A 119 -13.13 0.41 8.23
CA LYS A 119 -12.69 -0.93 8.59
C LYS A 119 -13.63 -1.63 9.57
N ASP A 120 -14.16 -0.90 10.55
CA ASP A 120 -15.05 -1.45 11.58
C ASP A 120 -16.50 -1.54 11.08
N GLY A 121 -16.88 -0.65 10.17
CA GLY A 121 -18.25 -0.56 9.64
C GLY A 121 -18.57 -1.51 8.48
N THR A 122 -17.56 -2.07 7.77
CA THR A 122 -17.81 -2.81 6.52
C THR A 122 -17.61 -4.33 6.56
N PRO A 123 -17.07 -4.98 7.60
CA PRO A 123 -16.75 -6.43 7.54
C PRO A 123 -17.95 -7.33 7.25
N HIS A 124 -19.13 -6.95 7.69
CA HIS A 124 -20.36 -7.71 7.46
C HIS A 124 -20.88 -7.61 6.02
N MET A 125 -20.40 -6.64 5.25
CA MET A 125 -20.75 -6.43 3.84
C MET A 125 -19.89 -7.26 2.89
N ILE A 126 -18.73 -7.77 3.37
CA ILE A 126 -17.67 -8.35 2.57
C ILE A 126 -17.76 -9.87 2.63
N LYS A 127 -17.99 -10.50 1.47
CA LYS A 127 -17.96 -11.94 1.29
C LYS A 127 -16.52 -12.48 1.31
N SER A 128 -15.60 -11.78 0.65
CA SER A 128 -14.18 -12.12 0.63
C SER A 128 -13.31 -10.89 0.39
N LEU A 129 -12.10 -10.91 0.95
CA LEU A 129 -11.08 -9.89 0.76
C LEU A 129 -9.72 -10.56 0.60
N LYS A 130 -8.99 -10.17 -0.45
CA LYS A 130 -7.60 -10.52 -0.68
C LYS A 130 -6.78 -9.26 -0.90
N LEU A 131 -5.69 -9.11 -0.18
CA LEU A 131 -4.72 -8.04 -0.37
C LEU A 131 -3.54 -8.59 -1.16
N VAL A 132 -3.31 -8.03 -2.34
CA VAL A 132 -2.25 -8.45 -3.27
C VAL A 132 -1.16 -7.39 -3.26
N PRO A 133 0.01 -7.65 -2.66
CA PRO A 133 1.13 -6.73 -2.75
C PRO A 133 1.63 -6.65 -4.21
N MET A 134 1.93 -5.45 -4.66
CA MET A 134 2.38 -5.17 -6.01
C MET A 134 3.72 -4.44 -5.99
N ARG A 135 4.52 -4.66 -7.01
CA ARG A 135 5.76 -3.91 -7.26
C ARG A 135 5.56 -3.03 -8.49
N PRO A 136 5.75 -1.71 -8.41
CA PRO A 136 5.71 -0.85 -9.57
C PRO A 136 6.86 -1.20 -10.51
N LEU A 137 6.59 -1.23 -11.83
CA LEU A 137 7.62 -1.44 -12.86
C LEU A 137 8.30 -0.13 -13.24
N ASP A 138 7.58 0.98 -13.16
CA ASP A 138 8.08 2.32 -13.45
C ASP A 138 7.51 3.33 -12.42
N GLU A 139 8.33 3.66 -11.45
CA GLU A 139 7.98 4.63 -10.41
C GLU A 139 7.99 6.07 -10.93
N ASN A 140 8.78 6.38 -11.95
CA ASN A 140 8.82 7.70 -12.55
C ASN A 140 7.57 7.99 -13.39
N GLY A 141 7.00 6.97 -14.00
CA GLY A 141 5.74 7.06 -14.74
C GLY A 141 4.58 7.54 -13.88
N MET A 142 4.56 7.18 -12.60
CA MET A 142 3.53 7.62 -11.65
C MET A 142 3.45 9.14 -11.55
N LYS A 143 4.59 9.83 -11.48
CA LYS A 143 4.64 11.31 -11.41
C LYS A 143 4.02 11.96 -12.64
N THR A 144 4.14 11.33 -13.79
CA THR A 144 3.59 11.80 -15.06
C THR A 144 2.09 11.58 -15.15
N ILE A 145 1.60 10.44 -14.68
CA ILE A 145 0.16 10.11 -14.69
C ILE A 145 -0.64 11.14 -13.89
N PHE A 146 -0.19 11.50 -12.69
CA PHE A 146 -0.90 12.46 -11.85
C PHE A 146 -0.81 13.92 -12.34
N ARG A 147 0.18 14.26 -13.18
CA ARG A 147 0.25 15.58 -13.81
C ARG A 147 -0.80 15.81 -14.91
N LYS A 148 -1.24 14.76 -15.58
CA LYS A 148 -2.23 14.87 -16.68
C LYS A 148 -3.64 15.22 -16.21
N LYS A 149 -3.91 15.22 -14.91
CA LYS A 149 -5.23 15.53 -14.32
C LYS A 149 -5.33 16.93 -13.71
N ARG A 150 -4.26 17.74 -13.85
CA ARG A 150 -4.28 19.14 -13.40
C ARG A 150 -4.68 20.07 -14.53
#